data_7a3001a4b1113afdcb5d218d228275f3
#
_entry.id   7a3001a4b1113afdcb5d218d228275f3
#
_cell.length_a   1.000
_cell.length_b   1.000
_cell.length_c   1.000
_cell.angle_alpha   90.00
_cell.angle_beta   90.00
_cell.angle_gamma   90.00
#
_symmetry.space_group_name_H-M   'P 1'
#
loop_
_entity.id
_entity.type
_entity.pdbx_description
1 polymer ?
#
loop_
_entity_poly.entity_id
_entity_poly.type
_entity_poly.pdbx_seq_one_letter_code
_entity_poly.pdbx_strand_id
1 'polypeptide(L)'
;MKLNFLMKDVGVCNELANQGIRVIIAGLDMDYKGIPFGPIPALCAIADEVTKVHAICVKCGDLAYISHRIIENDKRVLLGEKEEYEPLCRKCYQKALKKQDTNNA
;
A
#
# COMPACT_ATOMS: atom_id res chain seq x y z
N MET A 1 10.28 15.60 -1.56
CA MET A 1 10.50 15.34 -0.12
C MET A 1 10.38 13.86 0.16
N LYS A 2 11.43 13.27 0.68
CA LYS A 2 11.35 11.86 1.08
C LYS A 2 10.45 11.73 2.29
N LEU A 3 9.33 11.05 2.11
CA LEU A 3 8.38 10.84 3.18
C LEU A 3 8.65 9.50 3.87
N ASN A 4 9.72 9.43 4.64
CA ASN A 4 9.88 8.33 5.59
C ASN A 4 9.11 8.72 6.84
N PHE A 5 7.83 8.42 6.84
CA PHE A 5 6.98 8.74 7.99
C PHE A 5 7.29 7.81 9.14
N LEU A 6 8.03 8.33 10.11
CA LEU A 6 8.13 7.71 11.41
C LEU A 6 6.99 8.24 12.29
N MET A 7 6.69 7.58 13.40
CA MET A 7 5.60 8.01 14.28
C MET A 7 5.74 9.45 14.76
N LYS A 8 6.96 9.96 14.87
CA LYS A 8 7.19 11.37 15.23
C LYS A 8 6.64 12.34 14.19
N ASP A 9 6.57 11.90 12.92
CA ASP A 9 6.04 12.75 11.84
C ASP A 9 4.54 12.94 11.96
N VAL A 10 3.85 12.00 12.59
CA VAL A 10 2.41 12.10 12.88
C VAL A 10 2.17 13.31 13.80
N GLY A 11 2.98 13.44 14.85
CA GLY A 11 2.89 14.55 15.77
C GLY A 11 3.16 15.89 15.10
N VAL A 12 4.16 15.94 14.25
CA VAL A 12 4.51 17.17 13.51
C VAL A 12 3.36 17.59 12.59
N CYS A 13 2.78 16.66 11.86
CA CYS A 13 1.65 16.94 10.97
C CYS A 13 0.45 17.47 11.77
N ASN A 14 0.16 16.85 12.90
CA ASN A 14 -0.94 17.26 13.73
C ASN A 14 -0.73 18.68 14.27
N GLU A 15 0.47 18.99 14.72
CA GLU A 15 0.80 20.34 15.21
C GLU A 15 0.66 21.40 14.12
N LEU A 16 1.15 21.11 12.92
CA LEU A 16 1.03 22.04 11.80
C LEU A 16 -0.44 22.31 11.46
N ALA A 17 -1.26 21.26 11.45
CA ALA A 17 -2.69 21.40 11.20
C ALA A 17 -3.35 22.24 12.30
N ASN A 18 -2.96 22.03 13.55
CA ASN A 18 -3.49 22.81 14.68
C ASN A 18 -3.15 24.30 14.57
N GLN A 19 -2.07 24.63 13.86
CA GLN A 19 -1.68 26.03 13.61
C GLN A 19 -2.42 26.65 12.43
N GLY A 20 -3.33 25.91 11.80
CA GLY A 20 -4.06 26.40 10.65
C GLY A 20 -3.36 26.18 9.32
N ILE A 21 -2.28 25.39 9.30
CA ILE A 21 -1.54 25.10 8.08
C ILE A 21 -2.19 23.91 7.39
N ARG A 22 -2.42 24.03 6.09
CA ARG A 22 -2.95 22.93 5.29
C ARG A 22 -1.87 21.89 5.06
N VAL A 23 -2.11 20.67 5.56
CA VAL A 23 -1.17 19.55 5.42
C VAL A 23 -1.80 18.51 4.51
N ILE A 24 -1.11 18.17 3.43
CA ILE A 24 -1.56 17.15 2.48
C ILE A 24 -0.55 16.01 2.51
N ILE A 25 -1.05 14.81 2.78
CA ILE A 25 -0.23 13.61 2.91
C ILE A 25 -0.70 12.58 1.91
N ALA A 26 0.23 11.97 1.21
CA ALA A 26 -0.04 10.83 0.34
C ALA A 26 0.85 9.68 0.76
N GLY A 27 0.32 8.49 0.75
CA GLY A 27 1.09 7.32 1.15
C GLY A 27 0.35 6.02 0.88
N LEU A 28 1.07 4.92 1.02
CA LEU A 28 0.50 3.59 0.90
C LEU A 28 -0.25 3.23 2.18
N ASP A 29 -1.43 2.64 2.03
CA ASP A 29 -2.23 2.20 3.17
C ASP A 29 -1.72 0.86 3.73
N MET A 30 -1.26 -0.03 2.86
CA MET A 30 -0.79 -1.36 3.24
C MET A 30 0.44 -1.74 2.44
N ASP A 31 1.22 -2.68 3.01
CA ASP A 31 2.31 -3.30 2.27
C ASP A 31 1.78 -4.46 1.40
N TYR A 32 2.67 -5.14 0.70
CA TYR A 32 2.29 -6.23 -0.20
C TYR A 32 1.69 -7.45 0.53
N LYS A 33 1.86 -7.53 1.83
CA LYS A 33 1.27 -8.58 2.67
C LYS A 33 -0.11 -8.22 3.19
N GLY A 34 -0.59 -7.00 2.91
CA GLY A 34 -1.85 -6.52 3.42
C GLY A 34 -1.77 -6.02 4.85
N ILE A 35 -0.58 -5.73 5.32
CA ILE A 35 -0.35 -5.21 6.67
C ILE A 35 -0.36 -3.68 6.61
N PRO A 36 -1.07 -3.00 7.53
CA PRO A 36 -1.08 -1.54 7.55
C PRO A 36 0.32 -0.95 7.56
N PHE A 37 0.54 0.04 6.71
CA PHE A 37 1.88 0.55 6.44
C PHE A 37 2.28 1.67 7.38
N GLY A 38 3.22 1.38 8.28
CA GLY A 38 3.89 2.37 9.11
C GLY A 38 2.96 3.32 9.86
N PRO A 39 3.18 4.64 9.73
CA PRO A 39 2.38 5.63 10.44
C PRO A 39 1.07 5.99 9.75
N ILE A 40 0.76 5.41 8.60
CA ILE A 40 -0.45 5.77 7.83
C ILE A 40 -1.74 5.57 8.64
N PRO A 41 -1.93 4.46 9.39
CA PRO A 41 -3.13 4.34 10.21
C PRO A 41 -3.29 5.48 11.23
N ALA A 42 -2.20 5.90 11.85
CA ALA A 42 -2.23 7.00 12.81
C ALA A 42 -2.53 8.33 12.12
N LEU A 43 -1.97 8.55 10.93
CA LEU A 43 -2.24 9.74 10.14
C LEU A 43 -3.71 9.80 9.73
N CYS A 44 -4.29 8.67 9.35
CA CYS A 44 -5.72 8.61 9.03
C CYS A 44 -6.58 8.95 10.24
N ALA A 45 -6.14 8.57 11.44
CA ALA A 45 -6.89 8.84 12.65
C ALA A 45 -6.97 10.35 12.97
N ILE A 46 -5.90 11.09 12.70
CA ILE A 46 -5.86 12.53 13.02
C ILE A 46 -6.26 13.42 11.85
N ALA A 47 -6.38 12.86 10.65
CA ALA A 47 -6.73 13.64 9.46
C ALA A 47 -8.17 14.15 9.52
N ASP A 48 -8.39 15.36 9.04
CA ASP A 48 -9.74 15.90 8.92
C ASP A 48 -10.48 15.28 7.73
N GLU A 49 -9.73 14.89 6.71
CA GLU A 49 -10.30 14.30 5.51
C GLU A 49 -9.38 13.18 5.02
N VAL A 50 -9.96 12.03 4.73
CA VAL A 50 -9.22 10.87 4.21
C VAL A 50 -9.89 10.40 2.94
N THR A 51 -9.10 10.31 1.87
CA THR A 51 -9.56 9.76 0.61
C THR A 51 -8.71 8.54 0.27
N LYS A 52 -9.36 7.40 0.12
CA LYS A 52 -8.68 6.18 -0.28
C LYS A 52 -8.88 5.96 -1.77
N VAL A 53 -7.78 5.98 -2.53
CA VAL A 53 -7.83 5.78 -3.97
C VAL A 53 -7.39 4.35 -4.31
N HIS A 54 -7.90 3.83 -5.43
CA HIS A 54 -7.67 2.44 -5.82
C HIS A 54 -7.22 2.35 -7.26
N ALA A 55 -6.33 1.40 -7.53
CA ALA A 55 -6.07 0.97 -8.90
C ALA A 55 -7.18 -0.01 -9.32
N ILE A 56 -7.06 -0.54 -10.52
CA ILE A 56 -8.00 -1.54 -11.03
C ILE A 56 -7.33 -2.91 -10.96
N CYS A 57 -8.03 -3.90 -10.44
CA CYS A 57 -7.55 -5.27 -10.38
C CYS A 57 -7.26 -5.79 -11.78
N VAL A 58 -6.04 -6.28 -12.00
CA VAL A 58 -5.62 -6.77 -13.33
C VAL A 58 -6.27 -8.10 -13.70
N LYS A 59 -6.87 -8.79 -12.75
CA LYS A 59 -7.51 -10.10 -13.00
C LYS A 59 -8.99 -10.00 -13.30
N CYS A 60 -9.74 -9.15 -12.58
CA CYS A 60 -11.20 -9.12 -12.71
C CYS A 60 -11.77 -7.74 -13.04
N GLY A 61 -10.98 -6.68 -13.01
CA GLY A 61 -11.44 -5.34 -13.32
C GLY A 61 -12.14 -4.60 -12.19
N ASP A 62 -12.28 -5.18 -11.01
CA ASP A 62 -12.81 -4.51 -9.84
C ASP A 62 -11.77 -3.58 -9.23
N LEU A 63 -12.18 -2.77 -8.26
CA LEU A 63 -11.24 -1.93 -7.55
C LEU A 63 -10.21 -2.77 -6.81
N ALA A 64 -8.94 -2.45 -7.02
CA ALA A 64 -7.85 -3.17 -6.38
C ALA A 64 -7.80 -2.82 -4.89
N TYR A 65 -7.43 -3.80 -4.11
CA TYR A 65 -7.34 -3.70 -2.66
C TYR A 65 -5.89 -3.67 -2.20
N ILE A 66 -4.99 -4.33 -2.92
CA ILE A 66 -3.61 -4.52 -2.52
C ILE A 66 -2.69 -4.56 -3.74
N SER A 67 -1.44 -4.17 -3.52
CA SER A 67 -0.38 -4.36 -4.52
C SER A 67 0.30 -5.70 -4.24
N HIS A 68 -0.11 -6.72 -4.97
CA HIS A 68 0.43 -8.07 -4.81
C HIS A 68 1.83 -8.15 -5.40
N ARG A 69 2.78 -8.65 -4.61
CA ARG A 69 4.14 -8.82 -5.08
C ARG A 69 4.25 -10.12 -5.87
N ILE A 70 4.70 -9.98 -7.10
CA ILE A 70 4.90 -11.13 -7.98
C ILE A 70 6.30 -11.67 -7.71
N ILE A 71 6.38 -12.77 -6.96
CA ILE A 71 7.65 -13.43 -6.65
C ILE A 71 7.72 -14.69 -7.50
N GLU A 72 8.16 -14.56 -8.75
CA GLU A 72 8.28 -15.75 -9.59
C GLU A 72 9.69 -16.32 -9.62
N ASN A 73 10.67 -15.45 -9.75
CA ASN A 73 12.07 -15.86 -9.61
C ASN A 73 12.98 -14.64 -9.62
N ASP A 74 14.23 -14.85 -9.23
CA ASP A 74 15.24 -13.79 -9.17
C ASP A 74 15.59 -13.22 -10.53
N LYS A 75 15.33 -13.95 -11.60
CA LYS A 75 15.65 -13.51 -12.97
C LYS A 75 14.88 -12.27 -13.37
N ARG A 76 13.66 -12.09 -12.88
CA ARG A 76 12.86 -10.91 -13.19
C ARG A 76 13.50 -9.64 -12.65
N VAL A 77 13.99 -9.72 -11.45
CA VAL A 77 14.67 -8.58 -10.81
C VAL A 77 15.97 -8.28 -11.54
N LEU A 78 16.71 -9.32 -11.93
CA LEU A 78 17.98 -9.18 -12.64
C LEU A 78 17.83 -8.58 -14.02
N LEU A 79 16.73 -8.84 -14.70
CA LEU A 79 16.47 -8.30 -16.03
C LEU A 79 15.91 -6.88 -16.01
N GLY A 80 15.70 -6.32 -14.83
CA GLY A 80 15.19 -4.96 -14.69
C GLY A 80 13.75 -4.79 -15.12
N GLU A 81 12.98 -5.86 -15.14
CA GLU A 81 11.56 -5.77 -15.45
C GLU A 81 10.85 -5.01 -14.35
N LYS A 82 10.02 -4.06 -14.76
CA LYS A 82 9.46 -3.05 -13.87
C LYS A 82 8.27 -3.50 -13.05
N GLU A 83 7.67 -4.64 -13.39
CA GLU A 83 6.43 -5.06 -12.75
C GLU A 83 6.66 -6.14 -11.71
N GLU A 84 7.17 -5.73 -10.56
CA GLU A 84 7.30 -6.60 -9.40
C GLU A 84 5.98 -6.72 -8.64
N TYR A 85 5.02 -5.86 -8.96
CA TYR A 85 3.74 -5.78 -8.26
C TYR A 85 2.60 -5.74 -9.25
N GLU A 86 1.46 -6.31 -8.84
CA GLU A 86 0.23 -6.19 -9.58
C GLU A 86 -0.92 -5.80 -8.65
N PRO A 87 -1.80 -4.88 -9.07
CA PRO A 87 -2.96 -4.54 -8.25
C PRO A 87 -4.01 -5.64 -8.32
N LEU A 88 -4.45 -6.12 -7.16
CA LEU A 88 -5.47 -7.15 -7.06
C LEU A 88 -6.59 -6.73 -6.11
N CYS A 89 -7.83 -7.10 -6.43
CA CYS A 89 -8.92 -6.98 -5.48
C CYS A 89 -8.76 -8.04 -4.38
N ARG A 90 -9.51 -7.92 -3.31
CA ARG A 90 -9.41 -8.84 -2.16
C ARG A 90 -9.60 -10.30 -2.58
N LYS A 91 -10.60 -10.56 -3.41
CA LYS A 91 -10.92 -11.91 -3.88
C LYS A 91 -9.79 -12.51 -4.69
N CYS A 92 -9.26 -11.77 -5.65
CA CYS A 92 -8.17 -12.24 -6.50
C CYS A 92 -6.87 -12.42 -5.71
N TYR A 93 -6.64 -11.54 -4.72
CA TYR A 93 -5.49 -11.67 -3.85
C TYR A 93 -5.55 -12.94 -3.02
N GLN A 94 -6.72 -13.26 -2.46
CA GLN A 94 -6.89 -14.48 -1.68
C GLN A 94 -6.66 -15.73 -2.53
N LYS A 95 -7.11 -15.70 -3.78
CA LYS A 95 -6.83 -16.81 -4.72
C LYS A 95 -5.36 -16.95 -5.00
N ALA A 96 -4.64 -15.84 -5.18
CA ALA A 96 -3.20 -15.86 -5.42
C ALA A 96 -2.44 -16.44 -4.24
N LEU A 97 -2.83 -16.10 -3.01
CA LEU A 97 -2.22 -16.64 -1.82
C LEU A 97 -2.42 -18.15 -1.71
N LYS A 98 -3.62 -18.63 -1.98
CA LYS A 98 -3.91 -20.07 -1.95
C LYS A 98 -3.09 -20.82 -2.97
N LYS A 99 -2.91 -20.26 -4.16
CA LYS A 99 -2.11 -20.87 -5.20
C LYS A 99 -0.63 -20.95 -4.82
N GLN A 100 -0.11 -19.91 -4.15
CA GLN A 100 1.27 -19.93 -3.67
C GLN A 100 1.46 -20.99 -2.58
N ASP A 101 0.53 -21.09 -1.64
CA ASP A 101 0.59 -22.09 -0.58
C ASP A 101 0.57 -23.50 -1.16
N THR A 102 -0.25 -23.74 -2.17
CA THR A 102 -0.33 -25.05 -2.84
C THR A 102 0.98 -25.39 -3.54
N ASN A 103 1.62 -24.42 -4.16
CA ASN A 103 2.88 -24.63 -4.86
C ASN A 103 4.06 -24.81 -3.90
N ASN A 104 3.94 -24.33 -2.67
CA ASN A 104 4.99 -24.43 -1.65
C ASN A 104 4.81 -25.60 -0.70
N ALA A 105 3.73 -26.34 -0.85
CA ALA A 105 3.43 -27.50 0.01
C ALA A 105 4.27 -28.73 -0.33
#